data_a01725948d1c9a291f12cc827f58ddec
#
_entry.id   a01725948d1c9a291f12cc827f58ddec
#
_cell.length_a   1.000
_cell.length_b   1.000
_cell.length_c   1.000
_cell.angle_alpha   90.00
_cell.angle_beta   90.00
_cell.angle_gamma   90.00
#
_symmetry.space_group_name_H-M   'P 1'
#
loop_
_entity.id
_entity.type
_entity.pdbx_description
1 polymer ?
#
loop_
_entity_poly.entity_id
_entity_poly.type
_entity_poly.pdbx_seq_one_letter_code
_entity_poly.pdbx_strand_id
1 'polypeptide(L)'
;QGNPKGGFTRMCERMVAHPNIRIMLNTDYKEIIDQIEYNKMIYTGPIDYYFNYKLGKLLYRSIRFEFETLDMESYQPTASSRYPMDHEYTRITEFKKMYGQKHPKTTICKEYPCFGNEPYYTYPTQEWKDLANKYRALAALESNVVFLGRLAEYKYYDMDDVIRRALNVFEECIK
;
A
#
# COMPACT_ATOMS: atom_id res chain seq x y z
N GLN A 1 -6.83 9.57 16.01
CA GLN A 1 -6.02 8.58 15.29
C GLN A 1 -5.31 7.65 16.28
N GLY A 2 -5.14 6.40 15.94
CA GLY A 2 -4.46 5.41 16.78
C GLY A 2 -3.96 4.24 15.96
N ASN A 3 -3.08 3.45 16.57
CA ASN A 3 -2.59 2.21 15.99
C ASN A 3 -3.36 1.01 16.55
N PRO A 4 -3.62 -0.03 15.76
CA PRO A 4 -4.30 -1.21 16.26
C PRO A 4 -3.45 -1.89 17.34
N LYS A 5 -4.10 -2.29 18.44
CA LYS A 5 -3.44 -3.03 19.52
C LYS A 5 -2.89 -4.36 18.97
N GLY A 6 -1.57 -4.54 19.06
CA GLY A 6 -0.87 -5.70 18.50
C GLY A 6 -0.35 -5.53 17.08
N GLY A 7 -0.49 -4.33 16.48
CA GLY A 7 0.08 -3.99 15.18
C GLY A 7 -0.84 -4.29 13.98
N PHE A 8 -0.46 -3.74 12.84
CA PHE A 8 -1.24 -3.85 11.60
C PHE A 8 -1.23 -5.26 11.01
N THR A 9 -0.12 -5.99 11.11
CA THR A 9 -0.04 -7.39 10.65
C THR A 9 -1.12 -8.24 11.30
N ARG A 10 -1.22 -8.18 12.64
CA ARG A 10 -2.23 -8.95 13.38
C ARG A 10 -3.66 -8.50 13.06
N MET A 11 -3.85 -7.22 12.79
CA MET A 11 -5.15 -6.72 12.31
C MET A 11 -5.52 -7.36 10.97
N CYS A 12 -4.62 -7.35 10.00
CA CYS A 12 -4.83 -7.96 8.68
C CYS A 12 -5.04 -9.47 8.78
N GLU A 13 -4.23 -10.19 9.56
CA GLU A 13 -4.40 -11.63 9.82
C GLU A 13 -5.81 -11.95 10.34
N ARG A 14 -6.34 -11.14 11.26
CA ARG A 14 -7.70 -11.31 11.77
C ARG A 14 -8.78 -11.00 10.74
N MET A 15 -8.56 -10.04 9.85
CA MET A 15 -9.51 -9.72 8.79
C MET A 15 -9.66 -10.85 7.78
N VAL A 16 -8.60 -11.61 7.53
CA VAL A 16 -8.59 -12.73 6.57
C VAL A 16 -8.74 -14.11 7.22
N ALA A 17 -8.90 -14.16 8.54
CA ALA A 17 -9.06 -15.41 9.30
C ALA A 17 -10.49 -15.97 9.15
N HIS A 18 -10.82 -16.45 7.96
CA HIS A 18 -12.12 -17.05 7.64
C HIS A 18 -11.91 -18.32 6.80
N PRO A 19 -12.65 -19.42 7.03
CA PRO A 19 -12.46 -20.69 6.33
C PRO A 19 -12.65 -20.61 4.81
N ASN A 20 -13.42 -19.64 4.33
CA ASN A 20 -13.65 -19.41 2.90
C ASN A 20 -12.60 -18.50 2.25
N ILE A 21 -11.63 -17.98 3.01
CA ILE A 21 -10.55 -17.13 2.48
C ILE A 21 -9.28 -17.99 2.38
N ARG A 22 -8.71 -18.07 1.18
CA ARG A 22 -7.41 -18.70 0.93
C ARG A 22 -6.39 -17.63 0.59
N ILE A 23 -5.23 -17.68 1.22
CA ILE A 23 -4.14 -16.72 1.02
C ILE A 23 -3.02 -17.44 0.29
N MET A 24 -2.54 -16.84 -0.79
CA MET A 24 -1.33 -17.25 -1.51
C MET A 24 -0.31 -16.12 -1.40
N LEU A 25 0.78 -16.36 -0.67
CA LEU A 25 1.89 -15.41 -0.54
C LEU A 25 2.96 -15.68 -1.59
N ASN A 26 3.75 -14.67 -1.93
CA ASN A 26 4.83 -14.72 -2.92
C ASN A 26 4.36 -15.25 -4.29
N THR A 27 3.12 -14.96 -4.66
CA THR A 27 2.50 -15.41 -5.91
C THR A 27 1.96 -14.21 -6.67
N ASP A 28 2.43 -14.00 -7.89
CA ASP A 28 1.82 -13.00 -8.77
C ASP A 28 0.52 -13.56 -9.34
N TYR A 29 -0.54 -12.74 -9.37
CA TYR A 29 -1.83 -13.18 -9.87
C TYR A 29 -1.77 -13.68 -11.32
N LYS A 30 -0.88 -13.14 -12.15
CA LYS A 30 -0.69 -13.57 -13.55
C LYS A 30 -0.16 -14.98 -13.69
N GLU A 31 0.51 -15.52 -12.67
CA GLU A 31 1.01 -16.89 -12.68
C GLU A 31 -0.09 -17.91 -12.47
N ILE A 32 -1.20 -17.49 -11.87
CA ILE A 32 -2.27 -18.40 -11.43
C ILE A 32 -3.64 -18.11 -12.03
N ILE A 33 -3.84 -16.93 -12.65
CA ILE A 33 -5.17 -16.47 -13.07
C ILE A 33 -5.85 -17.42 -14.06
N ASP A 34 -5.08 -18.04 -14.95
CA ASP A 34 -5.57 -18.99 -15.94
C ASP A 34 -5.92 -20.36 -15.32
N GLN A 35 -5.58 -20.58 -14.06
CA GLN A 35 -5.82 -21.83 -13.32
C GLN A 35 -6.96 -21.69 -12.28
N ILE A 36 -7.50 -20.49 -12.11
CA ILE A 36 -8.53 -20.19 -11.09
C ILE A 36 -9.80 -19.71 -11.79
N GLU A 37 -10.88 -20.44 -11.59
CA GLU A 37 -12.21 -19.95 -11.97
C GLU A 37 -12.72 -18.91 -10.96
N TYR A 38 -13.17 -17.77 -11.44
CA TYR A 38 -13.72 -16.70 -10.61
C TYR A 38 -14.90 -15.99 -11.31
N ASN A 39 -15.87 -15.58 -10.56
CA ASN A 39 -16.98 -14.76 -11.06
C ASN A 39 -16.61 -13.28 -11.13
N LYS A 40 -15.82 -12.79 -10.18
CA LYS A 40 -15.40 -11.40 -10.10
C LYS A 40 -14.00 -11.29 -9.51
N MET A 41 -13.16 -10.49 -10.13
CA MET A 41 -11.84 -10.15 -9.64
C MET A 41 -11.87 -8.76 -8.97
N ILE A 42 -11.30 -8.65 -7.77
CA ILE A 42 -10.98 -7.37 -7.15
C ILE A 42 -9.47 -7.15 -7.30
N TYR A 43 -9.10 -6.29 -8.24
CA TYR A 43 -7.70 -6.01 -8.53
C TYR A 43 -7.22 -4.77 -7.76
N THR A 44 -6.17 -4.92 -6.95
CA THR A 44 -5.62 -3.85 -6.10
C THR A 44 -4.19 -3.43 -6.45
N GLY A 45 -3.57 -4.11 -7.41
CA GLY A 45 -2.22 -3.81 -7.90
C GLY A 45 -2.17 -2.58 -8.83
N PRO A 46 -0.97 -2.21 -9.34
CA PRO A 46 -0.84 -1.11 -10.29
C PRO A 46 -1.67 -1.33 -11.55
N ILE A 47 -2.47 -0.33 -11.94
CA ILE A 47 -3.38 -0.45 -13.08
C ILE A 47 -2.65 -0.66 -14.41
N ASP A 48 -1.51 -0.02 -14.59
CA ASP A 48 -0.66 -0.18 -15.77
C ASP A 48 -0.08 -1.59 -15.89
N TYR A 49 0.27 -2.22 -14.76
CA TYR A 49 0.70 -3.61 -14.70
C TYR A 49 -0.41 -4.58 -15.13
N TYR A 50 -1.65 -4.35 -14.72
CA TYR A 50 -2.79 -5.17 -15.17
C TYR A 50 -2.87 -5.20 -16.70
N PHE A 51 -2.72 -4.06 -17.35
CA PHE A 51 -2.77 -3.91 -18.80
C PHE A 51 -1.42 -4.14 -19.50
N ASN A 52 -0.44 -4.80 -18.87
CA ASN A 52 0.88 -5.08 -19.44
C ASN A 52 1.60 -3.83 -19.99
N TYR A 53 1.38 -2.69 -19.32
CA TYR A 53 1.99 -1.39 -19.67
C TYR A 53 1.71 -0.90 -21.09
N LYS A 54 0.61 -1.35 -21.71
CA LYS A 54 0.32 -1.08 -23.15
C LYS A 54 0.20 0.41 -23.52
N LEU A 55 -0.03 1.29 -22.55
CA LEU A 55 -0.03 2.75 -22.75
C LEU A 55 1.23 3.44 -22.18
N GLY A 56 2.19 2.66 -21.69
CA GLY A 56 3.38 3.11 -20.98
C GLY A 56 3.25 2.92 -19.45
N LYS A 57 4.40 2.92 -18.75
CA LYS A 57 4.44 2.78 -17.30
C LYS A 57 3.99 4.07 -16.62
N LEU A 58 3.18 3.96 -15.58
CA LEU A 58 2.87 5.04 -14.68
C LEU A 58 4.03 5.33 -13.73
N LEU A 59 4.21 6.59 -13.37
CA LEU A 59 5.24 6.95 -12.41
C LEU A 59 4.69 6.87 -10.99
N TYR A 60 5.42 6.16 -10.12
CA TYR A 60 5.15 6.08 -8.70
C TYR A 60 6.35 6.59 -7.90
N ARG A 61 6.09 7.20 -6.77
CA ARG A 61 7.12 7.44 -5.75
C ARG A 61 7.20 6.23 -4.84
N SER A 62 8.43 5.89 -4.50
CA SER A 62 8.78 4.82 -3.59
C SER A 62 9.48 5.34 -2.35
N ILE A 63 9.71 4.46 -1.40
CA ILE A 63 10.48 4.74 -0.19
C ILE A 63 11.48 3.62 0.01
N ARG A 64 12.74 3.99 0.23
CA ARG A 64 13.77 3.09 0.72
C ARG A 64 13.83 3.21 2.23
N PHE A 65 13.74 2.07 2.91
CA PHE A 65 13.76 1.98 4.36
C PHE A 65 15.14 1.53 4.85
N GLU A 66 15.69 2.22 5.83
CA GLU A 66 16.89 1.81 6.55
C GLU A 66 16.55 1.59 8.02
N PHE A 67 16.76 0.35 8.47
CA PHE A 67 16.50 -0.04 9.86
C PHE A 67 17.82 -0.08 10.63
N GLU A 68 17.81 0.50 11.83
CA GLU A 68 18.97 0.53 12.73
C GLU A 68 18.50 0.20 14.16
N THR A 69 19.15 -0.78 14.79
CA THR A 69 18.91 -1.09 16.21
C THR A 69 20.03 -0.51 17.05
N LEU A 70 19.66 0.36 17.98
CA LEU A 70 20.56 1.13 18.83
C LEU A 70 20.55 0.58 20.26
N ASP A 71 21.72 0.57 20.89
CA ASP A 71 21.90 0.17 22.30
C ASP A 71 21.59 1.34 23.24
N MET A 72 20.35 1.81 23.17
CA MET A 72 19.82 2.90 23.98
C MET A 72 18.31 2.72 24.16
N GLU A 73 17.78 3.21 25.27
CA GLU A 73 16.36 3.06 25.58
C GLU A 73 15.47 3.91 24.69
N SER A 74 15.90 5.08 24.28
CA SER A 74 15.12 6.02 23.46
C SER A 74 16.03 6.85 22.56
N TYR A 75 15.67 6.96 21.28
CA TYR A 75 16.38 7.74 20.29
C TYR A 75 15.84 9.16 20.14
N GLN A 76 14.53 9.32 20.12
CA GLN A 76 13.87 10.60 19.88
C GLN A 76 12.67 10.79 20.84
N PRO A 77 12.19 12.02 21.07
CA PRO A 77 11.09 12.26 22.02
C PRO A 77 9.74 11.70 21.56
N THR A 78 9.50 11.58 20.26
CA THR A 78 8.24 11.13 19.66
C THR A 78 8.38 9.81 18.93
N ALA A 79 7.27 9.13 18.65
CA ALA A 79 7.28 7.90 17.86
C ALA A 79 7.69 8.13 16.39
N SER A 80 7.41 9.31 15.84
CA SER A 80 7.79 9.67 14.48
C SER A 80 8.16 11.15 14.40
N SER A 81 9.29 11.45 13.78
CA SER A 81 9.79 12.80 13.51
C SER A 81 9.96 12.99 12.00
N ARG A 82 9.57 14.16 11.48
CA ARG A 82 9.67 14.52 10.06
C ARG A 82 10.81 15.50 9.84
N TYR A 83 11.53 15.32 8.74
CA TYR A 83 12.71 16.11 8.32
C TYR A 83 12.50 16.57 6.87
N PRO A 84 11.78 17.67 6.63
CA PRO A 84 11.38 18.04 5.27
C PRO A 84 12.51 18.59 4.41
N MET A 85 13.56 19.18 5.00
CA MET A 85 14.59 19.95 4.28
C MET A 85 16.04 19.64 4.70
N ASP A 86 16.27 19.05 5.87
CA ASP A 86 17.60 19.05 6.50
C ASP A 86 18.41 17.79 6.24
N HIS A 87 17.78 16.73 5.70
CA HIS A 87 18.38 15.42 5.52
C HIS A 87 17.89 14.76 4.21
N GLU A 88 18.63 13.76 3.74
CA GLU A 88 18.18 12.92 2.61
C GLU A 88 16.97 12.06 2.98
N TYR A 89 16.82 11.69 4.25
CA TYR A 89 15.62 11.04 4.76
C TYR A 89 14.57 12.08 5.18
N THR A 90 13.33 11.73 4.97
CA THR A 90 12.18 12.61 5.28
C THR A 90 11.49 12.29 6.59
N ARG A 91 11.75 11.11 7.16
CA ARG A 91 11.14 10.67 8.41
C ARG A 91 12.03 9.67 9.15
N ILE A 92 12.00 9.74 10.49
CA ILE A 92 12.49 8.68 11.38
C ILE A 92 11.32 8.18 12.22
N THR A 93 11.10 6.87 12.22
CA THR A 93 10.11 6.20 13.06
C THR A 93 10.83 5.34 14.11
N GLU A 94 10.49 5.54 15.39
CA GLU A 94 10.94 4.71 16.51
C GLU A 94 9.78 3.79 16.95
N PHE A 95 9.85 2.51 16.54
CA PHE A 95 8.71 1.59 16.58
C PHE A 95 8.20 1.31 17.99
N LYS A 96 9.08 1.13 18.96
CA LYS A 96 8.63 0.80 20.32
C LYS A 96 7.74 1.87 20.94
N LYS A 97 7.93 3.14 20.54
CA LYS A 97 7.08 4.24 21.01
C LYS A 97 5.68 4.23 20.40
N MET A 98 5.52 3.68 19.20
CA MET A 98 4.21 3.55 18.56
C MET A 98 3.26 2.63 19.36
N TYR A 99 3.83 1.66 20.06
CA TYR A 99 3.08 0.61 20.75
C TYR A 99 3.33 0.57 22.27
N GLY A 100 4.09 1.51 22.82
CA GLY A 100 4.41 1.58 24.24
C GLY A 100 5.26 0.40 24.73
N GLN A 101 6.09 -0.20 23.88
CA GLN A 101 6.97 -1.31 24.24
C GLN A 101 8.12 -0.82 25.15
N LYS A 102 8.49 -1.64 26.14
CA LYS A 102 9.63 -1.39 27.03
C LYS A 102 10.75 -2.35 26.67
N HIS A 103 11.92 -1.82 26.31
CA HIS A 103 13.12 -2.61 26.00
C HIS A 103 14.36 -1.72 26.16
N PRO A 104 15.51 -2.21 26.64
CA PRO A 104 16.73 -1.43 26.78
C PRO A 104 17.29 -0.92 25.45
N LYS A 105 17.03 -1.61 24.33
CA LYS A 105 17.39 -1.19 22.97
C LYS A 105 16.20 -0.64 22.23
N THR A 106 16.46 0.18 21.20
CA THR A 106 15.42 0.71 20.30
C THR A 106 15.76 0.48 18.84
N THR A 107 14.74 0.23 18.02
CA THR A 107 14.89 0.15 16.56
C THR A 107 14.21 1.36 15.92
N ILE A 108 14.97 2.06 15.09
CA ILE A 108 14.49 3.16 14.27
C ILE A 108 14.44 2.75 12.80
N CYS A 109 13.61 3.44 12.03
CA CYS A 109 13.55 3.35 10.58
C CYS A 109 13.67 4.74 9.98
N LYS A 110 14.67 4.96 9.12
CA LYS A 110 14.83 6.14 8.29
C LYS A 110 14.18 5.90 6.94
N GLU A 111 13.38 6.85 6.47
CA GLU A 111 12.64 6.78 5.21
C GLU A 111 13.24 7.72 4.17
N TYR A 112 13.75 7.16 3.07
CA TYR A 112 14.36 7.90 1.96
C TYR A 112 13.41 7.88 0.77
N PRO A 113 12.94 9.02 0.26
CA PRO A 113 12.15 9.06 -0.96
C PRO A 113 13.00 8.62 -2.17
N CYS A 114 12.43 7.78 -3.02
CA CYS A 114 13.11 7.29 -4.21
C CYS A 114 12.11 6.98 -5.34
N PHE A 115 12.63 6.59 -6.51
CA PHE A 115 11.87 6.15 -7.67
C PHE A 115 12.31 4.74 -8.10
N GLY A 116 11.48 4.05 -8.84
CA GLY A 116 11.85 2.81 -9.55
C GLY A 116 11.76 1.52 -8.75
N ASN A 117 11.41 1.59 -7.48
CA ASN A 117 11.14 0.42 -6.62
C ASN A 117 9.64 0.15 -6.53
N GLU A 118 9.21 -0.52 -5.46
CA GLU A 118 7.80 -0.77 -5.19
C GLU A 118 6.96 0.53 -5.19
N PRO A 119 5.78 0.52 -5.77
CA PRO A 119 4.92 1.71 -5.86
C PRO A 119 4.20 1.96 -4.54
N TYR A 120 4.56 3.04 -3.82
CA TYR A 120 3.85 3.44 -2.59
C TYR A 120 2.89 4.60 -2.83
N TYR A 121 3.28 5.56 -3.67
CA TYR A 121 2.51 6.78 -3.90
C TYR A 121 2.42 7.11 -5.38
N THR A 122 1.26 7.58 -5.81
CA THR A 122 1.07 8.15 -7.15
C THR A 122 1.84 9.46 -7.31
N TYR A 123 2.24 9.78 -8.54
CA TYR A 123 2.89 11.04 -8.85
C TYR A 123 1.86 12.05 -9.37
N PRO A 124 1.58 13.16 -8.66
CA PRO A 124 0.35 13.95 -8.84
C PRO A 124 0.43 15.01 -9.95
N THR A 125 1.32 14.90 -10.96
CA THR A 125 1.35 15.83 -12.09
C THR A 125 0.25 15.53 -13.11
N GLN A 126 -0.09 16.52 -13.95
CA GLN A 126 -1.16 16.41 -14.95
C GLN A 126 -0.87 15.30 -15.96
N GLU A 127 0.36 15.19 -16.44
CA GLU A 127 0.79 14.16 -17.38
C GLU A 127 0.43 12.73 -16.90
N TRP A 128 0.78 12.40 -15.63
CA TRP A 128 0.51 11.08 -15.07
C TRP A 128 -0.96 10.85 -14.75
N LYS A 129 -1.68 11.92 -14.40
CA LYS A 129 -3.14 11.85 -14.26
C LYS A 129 -3.82 11.56 -15.59
N ASP A 130 -3.34 12.16 -16.69
CA ASP A 130 -3.89 11.93 -18.01
C ASP A 130 -3.62 10.52 -18.51
N LEU A 131 -2.42 9.99 -18.27
CA LEU A 131 -2.11 8.60 -18.57
C LEU A 131 -2.95 7.63 -17.71
N ALA A 132 -3.11 7.92 -16.43
CA ALA A 132 -3.96 7.12 -15.53
C ALA A 132 -5.44 7.16 -15.98
N ASN A 133 -5.94 8.29 -16.45
CA ASN A 133 -7.30 8.39 -16.99
C ASN A 133 -7.50 7.51 -18.24
N LYS A 134 -6.49 7.39 -19.10
CA LYS A 134 -6.53 6.46 -20.25
C LYS A 134 -6.62 5.01 -19.77
N TYR A 135 -5.88 4.62 -18.73
CA TYR A 135 -5.99 3.30 -18.13
C TYR A 135 -7.35 3.07 -17.46
N ARG A 136 -7.93 4.07 -16.79
CA ARG A 136 -9.27 3.95 -16.21
C ARG A 136 -10.34 3.76 -17.29
N ALA A 137 -10.18 4.39 -18.45
CA ALA A 137 -11.08 4.16 -19.59
C ALA A 137 -11.01 2.70 -20.08
N LEU A 138 -9.82 2.08 -20.08
CA LEU A 138 -9.68 0.66 -20.37
C LEU A 138 -10.30 -0.21 -19.27
N ALA A 139 -10.06 0.13 -18.01
CA ALA A 139 -10.59 -0.60 -16.86
C ALA A 139 -12.13 -0.59 -16.84
N ALA A 140 -12.76 0.47 -17.33
CA ALA A 140 -14.22 0.56 -17.44
C ALA A 140 -14.85 -0.42 -18.46
N LEU A 141 -14.03 -1.02 -19.33
CA LEU A 141 -14.47 -2.03 -20.29
C LEU A 141 -14.42 -3.47 -19.72
N GLU A 142 -13.76 -3.65 -18.58
CA GLU A 142 -13.63 -4.94 -17.91
C GLU A 142 -14.92 -5.25 -17.12
N SER A 143 -15.73 -6.18 -17.59
CA SER A 143 -17.04 -6.46 -17.02
C SER A 143 -17.02 -7.21 -15.69
N ASN A 144 -15.99 -8.02 -15.46
CA ASN A 144 -15.84 -8.89 -14.28
C ASN A 144 -14.68 -8.52 -13.36
N VAL A 145 -14.05 -7.36 -13.57
CA VAL A 145 -12.94 -6.85 -12.76
C VAL A 145 -13.30 -5.52 -12.12
N VAL A 146 -13.07 -5.42 -10.83
CA VAL A 146 -13.21 -4.18 -10.06
C VAL A 146 -11.81 -3.70 -9.68
N PHE A 147 -11.42 -2.53 -10.17
CA PHE A 147 -10.17 -1.88 -9.81
C PHE A 147 -10.37 -1.07 -8.53
N LEU A 148 -9.66 -1.42 -7.47
CA LEU A 148 -9.88 -0.87 -6.15
C LEU A 148 -8.57 -0.57 -5.43
N GLY A 149 -8.50 0.59 -4.79
CA GLY A 149 -7.39 0.96 -3.94
C GLY A 149 -6.34 1.83 -4.61
N ARG A 150 -5.32 2.20 -3.84
CA ARG A 150 -4.35 3.25 -4.16
C ARG A 150 -3.68 3.07 -5.52
N LEU A 151 -3.25 1.85 -5.86
CA LEU A 151 -2.51 1.56 -7.08
C LEU A 151 -3.45 1.32 -8.28
N ALA A 152 -4.54 0.59 -8.07
CA ALA A 152 -5.50 0.27 -9.12
C ALA A 152 -6.33 1.50 -9.55
N GLU A 153 -6.63 2.41 -8.63
CA GLU A 153 -7.33 3.66 -8.95
C GLU A 153 -6.36 4.81 -9.26
N TYR A 154 -5.04 4.59 -9.15
CA TYR A 154 -4.00 5.63 -9.25
C TYR A 154 -4.36 6.88 -8.46
N LYS A 155 -4.69 6.71 -7.18
CA LYS A 155 -5.16 7.76 -6.28
C LYS A 155 -4.57 7.58 -4.89
N TYR A 156 -4.24 8.69 -4.24
CA TYR A 156 -3.83 8.64 -2.83
C TYR A 156 -5.03 8.36 -1.93
N TYR A 157 -4.86 7.38 -1.05
CA TYR A 157 -5.78 7.03 0.03
C TYR A 157 -5.02 6.83 1.33
N ASP A 158 -5.54 7.30 2.43
CA ASP A 158 -5.16 6.81 3.75
C ASP A 158 -5.84 5.45 4.03
N MET A 159 -5.43 4.75 5.08
CA MET A 159 -5.94 3.40 5.35
C MET A 159 -7.44 3.36 5.60
N ASP A 160 -7.98 4.35 6.31
CA ASP A 160 -9.42 4.48 6.58
C ASP A 160 -10.21 4.81 5.30
N ASP A 161 -9.65 5.62 4.41
CA ASP A 161 -10.27 5.94 3.12
C ASP A 161 -10.35 4.71 2.21
N VAL A 162 -9.29 3.91 2.12
CA VAL A 162 -9.30 2.71 1.29
C VAL A 162 -10.25 1.64 1.85
N ILE A 163 -10.35 1.52 3.17
CA ILE A 163 -11.32 0.62 3.82
C ILE A 163 -12.76 1.09 3.51
N ARG A 164 -13.05 2.37 3.68
CA ARG A 164 -14.35 2.95 3.32
C ARG A 164 -14.69 2.73 1.85
N ARG A 165 -13.72 2.93 0.97
CA ARG A 165 -13.89 2.68 -0.47
C ARG A 165 -14.21 1.21 -0.75
N ALA A 166 -13.54 0.28 -0.08
CA ALA A 166 -13.79 -1.15 -0.22
C ALA A 166 -15.21 -1.54 0.24
N LEU A 167 -15.66 -0.98 1.37
CA LEU A 167 -17.03 -1.22 1.86
C LEU A 167 -18.08 -0.69 0.89
N ASN A 168 -17.89 0.51 0.33
CA ASN A 168 -18.81 1.08 -0.66
C ASN A 168 -18.86 0.21 -1.93
N VAL A 169 -17.73 -0.23 -2.45
CA VAL A 169 -17.67 -1.11 -3.62
C VAL A 169 -18.36 -2.45 -3.35
N PHE A 170 -18.21 -2.99 -2.15
CA PHE A 170 -18.92 -4.21 -1.77
C PHE A 170 -20.45 -4.04 -1.85
N GLU A 171 -20.98 -2.95 -1.29
CA GLU A 171 -22.42 -2.67 -1.33
C GLU A 171 -22.95 -2.40 -2.76
N GLU A 172 -22.15 -1.72 -3.59
CA GLU A 172 -22.55 -1.31 -4.94
C GLU A 172 -22.43 -2.42 -5.99
N CYS A 173 -21.42 -3.28 -5.88
CA CYS A 173 -21.02 -4.17 -6.97
C CYS A 173 -21.01 -5.66 -6.63
N ILE A 174 -21.06 -6.05 -5.35
CA ILE A 174 -20.82 -7.42 -4.92
C ILE A 174 -22.02 -7.99 -4.15
N LYS A 175 -22.75 -7.15 -3.41
CA LYS A 175 -23.94 -7.54 -2.69
C LYS A 175 -25.15 -7.61 -3.60
#